data_541d6392887b2c0f27d896f59b550297
#
_entry.id   541d6392887b2c0f27d896f59b550297
#
_cell.length_a   1.000
_cell.length_b   1.000
_cell.length_c   1.000
_cell.angle_alpha   90.00
_cell.angle_beta   90.00
_cell.angle_gamma   90.00
#
_symmetry.space_group_name_H-M   'P 1'
#
loop_
_entity.id
_entity.type
_entity.pdbx_description
1 polymer ?
#
loop_
_entity_poly.entity_id
_entity_poly.type
_entity_poly.pdbx_seq_one_letter_code
_entity_poly.pdbx_strand_id
1 'polypeptide(L)'
;AYPVAVIKAYRGLLEAALREDHAAMAESAQAIGYFKKDIHAQQRTAVMKLFVLATEPARTRGRFDFGASDLAIRIRNAGMALSFEQGYWHTPPADAVFLHRKLGGLYLLAARLRAKVDVRIILERYLHHE
;
A
#
# COMPACT_ATOMS: atom_id res chain seq x y z
N ALA A 1 2.00 -18.18 -9.10
CA ALA A 1 1.21 -18.00 -7.88
C ALA A 1 2.08 -17.51 -6.73
N TYR A 2 1.51 -16.70 -5.86
CA TYR A 2 2.23 -16.18 -4.71
C TYR A 2 2.21 -17.20 -3.55
N PRO A 3 3.28 -17.23 -2.73
CA PRO A 3 3.25 -18.08 -1.53
C PRO A 3 2.08 -17.73 -0.62
N VAL A 4 1.52 -18.75 0.03
CA VAL A 4 0.36 -18.58 0.91
C VAL A 4 0.64 -17.56 2.02
N ALA A 5 1.84 -17.61 2.60
CA ALA A 5 2.21 -16.68 3.67
C ALA A 5 2.21 -15.22 3.21
N VAL A 6 2.65 -14.96 1.97
CA VAL A 6 2.66 -13.62 1.38
C VAL A 6 1.22 -13.14 1.14
N ILE A 7 0.39 -13.99 0.58
CA ILE A 7 -1.03 -13.66 0.33
C ILE A 7 -1.72 -13.31 1.66
N LYS A 8 -1.49 -14.13 2.68
CA LYS A 8 -2.08 -13.91 4.01
C LYS A 8 -1.61 -12.60 4.62
N ALA A 9 -0.33 -12.25 4.45
CA ALA A 9 0.23 -11.01 4.98
C ALA A 9 -0.36 -9.78 4.27
N TYR A 10 -0.52 -9.83 2.95
CA TYR A 10 -1.17 -8.75 2.20
C TYR A 10 -2.64 -8.59 2.59
N ARG A 11 -3.34 -9.71 2.79
CA ARG A 11 -4.71 -9.69 3.27
C ARG A 11 -4.80 -9.03 4.65
N GLY A 12 -3.89 -9.39 5.56
CA GLY A 12 -3.80 -8.77 6.87
C GLY A 12 -3.53 -7.28 6.80
N LEU A 13 -2.68 -6.86 5.86
CA LEU A 13 -2.40 -5.44 5.64
C LEU A 13 -3.67 -4.68 5.19
N LEU A 14 -4.42 -5.24 4.25
CA LEU A 14 -5.66 -4.63 3.78
C LEU A 14 -6.72 -4.55 4.88
N GLU A 15 -6.88 -5.62 5.65
CA GLU A 15 -7.82 -5.64 6.77
C GLU A 15 -7.44 -4.60 7.83
N ALA A 16 -6.16 -4.50 8.15
CA ALA A 16 -5.66 -3.51 9.10
C ALA A 16 -5.88 -2.09 8.58
N ALA A 17 -5.69 -1.87 7.28
CA ALA A 17 -5.92 -0.57 6.67
C ALA A 17 -7.38 -0.15 6.77
N LEU A 18 -8.31 -1.09 6.54
CA LEU A 18 -9.75 -0.82 6.66
C LEU A 18 -10.15 -0.44 8.08
N ARG A 19 -9.45 -0.98 9.08
CA ARG A 19 -9.68 -0.65 10.49
C ARG A 19 -8.86 0.54 10.97
N GLU A 20 -7.99 1.07 10.10
CA GLU A 20 -7.03 2.13 10.47
C GLU A 20 -6.13 1.72 11.63
N ASP A 21 -5.79 0.44 11.70
CA ASP A 21 -4.94 -0.14 12.73
C ASP A 21 -3.48 -0.11 12.27
N HIS A 22 -2.78 0.96 12.63
CA HIS A 22 -1.40 1.18 12.18
C HIS A 22 -0.43 0.14 12.74
N ALA A 23 -0.64 -0.35 13.96
CA ALA A 23 0.20 -1.38 14.54
C ALA A 23 0.08 -2.71 13.78
N ALA A 24 -1.16 -3.10 13.44
CA ALA A 24 -1.40 -4.31 12.64
C ALA A 24 -0.86 -4.16 11.21
N MET A 25 -0.95 -2.96 10.65
CA MET A 25 -0.34 -2.67 9.34
C MET A 25 1.18 -2.88 9.38
N ALA A 26 1.83 -2.40 10.43
CA ALA A 26 3.28 -2.57 10.60
C ALA A 26 3.66 -4.04 10.74
N GLU A 27 2.90 -4.82 11.49
CA GLU A 27 3.12 -6.26 11.62
C GLU A 27 3.01 -6.98 10.27
N SER A 28 1.97 -6.65 9.52
CA SER A 28 1.76 -7.26 8.20
C SER A 28 2.88 -6.87 7.23
N ALA A 29 3.30 -5.62 7.25
CA ALA A 29 4.42 -5.15 6.42
C ALA A 29 5.71 -5.88 6.79
N GLN A 30 5.96 -6.12 8.08
CA GLN A 30 7.10 -6.91 8.55
C GLN A 30 7.03 -8.34 8.01
N ALA A 31 5.86 -8.95 8.05
CA ALA A 31 5.65 -10.32 7.58
C ALA A 31 5.86 -10.44 6.05
N ILE A 32 5.54 -9.39 5.29
CA ILE A 32 5.78 -9.37 3.84
C ILE A 32 7.27 -9.23 3.53
N GLY A 33 8.04 -8.66 4.46
CA GLY A 33 9.48 -8.49 4.27
C GLY A 33 9.91 -7.08 3.92
N TYR A 34 9.07 -6.09 4.17
CA TYR A 34 9.41 -4.70 3.91
C TYR A 34 10.44 -4.14 4.88
N PHE A 35 10.53 -4.71 6.09
CA PHE A 35 11.45 -4.23 7.11
C PHE A 35 12.52 -5.26 7.40
N LYS A 36 13.78 -4.83 7.38
CA LYS A 36 14.90 -5.64 7.89
C LYS A 36 15.03 -5.38 9.38
N LYS A 37 15.68 -6.31 10.09
CA LYS A 37 15.87 -6.19 11.53
C LYS A 37 16.61 -4.92 11.94
N ASP A 38 17.51 -4.45 11.08
CA ASP A 38 18.36 -3.29 11.34
C ASP A 38 17.89 -2.02 10.62
N ILE A 39 16.65 -1.98 10.17
CA ILE A 39 16.13 -0.79 9.49
C ILE A 39 16.08 0.40 10.46
N HIS A 40 16.53 1.55 9.99
CA HIS A 40 16.47 2.78 10.78
C HIS A 40 15.01 3.24 10.98
N ALA A 41 14.76 3.86 12.13
CA ALA A 41 13.41 4.34 12.49
C ALA A 41 12.85 5.28 11.43
N GLN A 42 13.68 6.14 10.85
CA GLN A 42 13.25 7.07 9.80
C GLN A 42 12.79 6.34 8.55
N GLN A 43 13.52 5.30 8.15
CA GLN A 43 13.17 4.49 6.97
C GLN A 43 11.88 3.72 7.22
N ARG A 44 11.72 3.18 8.42
CA ARG A 44 10.50 2.47 8.81
C ARG A 44 9.28 3.40 8.73
N THR A 45 9.41 4.61 9.28
CA THR A 45 8.35 5.62 9.23
C THR A 45 8.01 5.97 7.79
N ALA A 46 9.01 6.15 6.93
CA ALA A 46 8.81 6.49 5.52
C ALA A 46 8.06 5.38 4.77
N VAL A 47 8.42 4.11 5.02
CA VAL A 47 7.72 2.96 4.43
C VAL A 47 6.27 2.91 4.89
N MET A 48 6.03 3.11 6.18
CA MET A 48 4.68 3.11 6.73
C MET A 48 3.83 4.24 6.15
N LYS A 49 4.43 5.42 5.95
CA LYS A 49 3.74 6.54 5.31
C LYS A 49 3.29 6.16 3.89
N LEU A 50 4.15 5.45 3.17
CA LEU A 50 3.81 5.00 1.82
C LEU A 50 2.63 4.04 1.83
N PHE A 51 2.58 3.10 2.77
CA PHE A 51 1.46 2.19 2.92
C PHE A 51 0.16 2.91 3.26
N VAL A 52 0.22 3.89 4.16
CA VAL A 52 -0.96 4.68 4.52
C VAL A 52 -1.50 5.41 3.29
N LEU A 53 -0.62 6.01 2.49
CA LEU A 53 -1.03 6.68 1.25
C LEU A 53 -1.64 5.68 0.27
N ALA A 54 -1.00 4.53 0.08
CA ALA A 54 -1.46 3.53 -0.89
C ALA A 54 -2.85 2.97 -0.54
N THR A 55 -3.20 2.95 0.75
CA THR A 55 -4.48 2.43 1.22
C THR A 55 -5.53 3.50 1.45
N GLU A 56 -5.24 4.76 1.14
CA GLU A 56 -6.20 5.85 1.32
C GLU A 56 -7.55 5.61 0.63
N PRO A 57 -7.61 5.13 -0.62
CA PRO A 57 -8.91 4.84 -1.25
C PRO A 57 -9.72 3.80 -0.49
N ALA A 58 -9.07 2.83 0.14
CA ALA A 58 -9.74 1.79 0.91
C ALA A 58 -10.31 2.32 2.23
N ARG A 59 -9.78 3.43 2.75
CA ARG A 59 -10.25 4.05 4.00
C ARG A 59 -11.27 5.16 3.74
N THR A 60 -11.50 5.51 2.48
CA THR A 60 -12.46 6.54 2.10
C THR A 60 -13.86 5.93 2.06
N ARG A 61 -14.82 6.60 2.66
CA ARG A 61 -16.21 6.20 2.56
C ARG A 61 -16.79 6.67 1.24
N GLY A 62 -17.54 5.78 0.58
CA GLY A 62 -18.12 6.07 -0.70
C GLY A 62 -17.07 6.05 -1.82
N ARG A 63 -17.38 6.73 -2.90
CA ARG A 63 -16.52 6.72 -4.07
C ARG A 63 -15.28 7.57 -3.86
N PHE A 64 -14.11 6.99 -4.13
CA PHE A 64 -12.87 7.75 -4.17
C PHE A 64 -12.71 8.32 -5.58
N ASP A 65 -12.56 9.64 -5.66
CA ASP A 65 -12.40 10.33 -6.95
C ASP A 65 -10.92 10.43 -7.31
N PHE A 66 -10.45 9.48 -8.09
CA PHE A 66 -9.06 9.43 -8.52
C PHE A 66 -8.67 10.63 -9.38
N GLY A 67 -9.61 11.19 -10.14
CA GLY A 67 -9.33 12.33 -11.01
C GLY A 67 -9.14 13.63 -10.25
N ALA A 68 -9.84 13.81 -9.14
CA ALA A 68 -9.73 15.00 -8.30
C ALA A 68 -8.63 14.89 -7.25
N SER A 69 -8.18 13.66 -6.95
CA SER A 69 -7.19 13.40 -5.91
C SER A 69 -5.77 13.62 -6.40
N ASP A 70 -4.91 14.10 -5.52
CA ASP A 70 -3.48 14.19 -5.77
C ASP A 70 -2.71 12.97 -5.25
N LEU A 71 -3.43 11.89 -4.94
CA LEU A 71 -2.87 10.70 -4.31
C LEU A 71 -1.68 10.12 -5.09
N ALA A 72 -1.81 9.99 -6.41
CA ALA A 72 -0.75 9.43 -7.24
C ALA A 72 0.54 10.24 -7.14
N ILE A 73 0.42 11.57 -7.08
CA ILE A 73 1.55 12.48 -6.91
C ILE A 73 2.16 12.32 -5.52
N ARG A 74 1.32 12.24 -4.49
CA ARG A 74 1.79 12.05 -3.11
C ARG A 74 2.52 10.73 -2.93
N ILE A 75 2.04 9.66 -3.55
CA ILE A 75 2.70 8.35 -3.52
C ILE A 75 4.05 8.43 -4.22
N ARG A 76 4.10 9.06 -5.40
CA ARG A 76 5.34 9.22 -6.14
C ARG A 76 6.37 9.98 -5.31
N ASN A 77 5.96 11.10 -4.72
CA ASN A 77 6.87 11.93 -3.92
C ASN A 77 7.37 11.20 -2.69
N ALA A 78 6.49 10.44 -2.01
CA ALA A 78 6.88 9.65 -0.85
C ALA A 78 7.85 8.53 -1.24
N GLY A 79 7.63 7.88 -2.38
CA GLY A 79 8.53 6.84 -2.89
C GLY A 79 9.90 7.39 -3.26
N MET A 80 9.94 8.56 -3.90
CA MET A 80 11.20 9.23 -4.24
C MET A 80 11.96 9.64 -3.00
N ALA A 81 11.29 10.21 -2.00
CA ALA A 81 11.92 10.58 -0.74
C ALA A 81 12.52 9.36 -0.05
N LEU A 82 11.80 8.24 -0.06
CA LEU A 82 12.29 7.00 0.53
C LEU A 82 13.55 6.50 -0.19
N SER A 83 13.56 6.54 -1.52
CA SER A 83 14.67 6.03 -2.33
C SER A 83 15.90 6.93 -2.29
N PHE A 84 15.71 8.25 -2.39
CA PHE A 84 16.83 9.18 -2.57
C PHE A 84 17.27 9.85 -1.27
N GLU A 85 16.33 10.23 -0.41
CA GLU A 85 16.63 10.97 0.81
C GLU A 85 16.91 10.06 1.99
N GLN A 86 16.19 8.95 2.11
CA GLN A 86 16.34 8.03 3.23
C GLN A 86 17.38 6.94 2.98
N GLY A 87 17.89 6.84 1.77
CA GLY A 87 18.88 5.82 1.43
C GLY A 87 18.35 4.39 1.60
N TYR A 88 17.09 4.18 1.35
CA TYR A 88 16.46 2.87 1.52
C TYR A 88 16.80 1.97 0.33
N TRP A 89 17.77 1.11 0.54
CA TRP A 89 18.25 0.18 -0.48
C TRP A 89 17.68 -1.22 -0.35
N HIS A 90 16.87 -1.47 0.68
CA HIS A 90 16.25 -2.77 0.85
C HIS A 90 15.24 -3.00 -0.26
N THR A 91 15.41 -4.09 -0.99
CA THR A 91 14.47 -4.48 -2.02
C THR A 91 13.48 -5.48 -1.42
N PRO A 92 12.17 -5.17 -1.43
CA PRO A 92 11.17 -6.15 -0.99
C PRO A 92 11.24 -7.42 -1.83
N PRO A 93 10.64 -8.52 -1.39
CA PRO A 93 10.56 -9.74 -2.21
C PRO A 93 10.01 -9.45 -3.61
N ALA A 94 10.46 -10.20 -4.60
CA ALA A 94 10.07 -9.97 -6.00
C ALA A 94 8.56 -9.89 -6.18
N ASP A 95 7.80 -10.73 -5.47
CA ASP A 95 6.34 -10.72 -5.53
C ASP A 95 5.77 -9.39 -5.03
N ALA A 96 6.35 -8.83 -3.96
CA ALA A 96 5.92 -7.56 -3.41
C ALA A 96 6.21 -6.41 -4.38
N VAL A 97 7.38 -6.41 -5.01
CA VAL A 97 7.75 -5.41 -6.02
C VAL A 97 6.77 -5.44 -7.18
N PHE A 98 6.43 -6.62 -7.65
CA PHE A 98 5.49 -6.80 -8.75
C PHE A 98 4.11 -6.23 -8.39
N LEU A 99 3.61 -6.55 -7.20
CA LEU A 99 2.31 -6.05 -6.73
C LEU A 99 2.31 -4.53 -6.58
N HIS A 100 3.39 -3.95 -6.08
CA HIS A 100 3.52 -2.50 -5.97
C HIS A 100 3.46 -1.81 -7.32
N ARG A 101 4.15 -2.36 -8.32
CA ARG A 101 4.14 -1.79 -9.66
C ARG A 101 2.76 -1.87 -10.28
N LYS A 102 2.08 -2.99 -10.09
CA LYS A 102 0.71 -3.17 -10.58
C LYS A 102 -0.24 -2.17 -9.94
N LEU A 103 -0.17 -2.03 -8.62
CA LEU A 103 -1.05 -1.12 -7.89
C LEU A 103 -0.78 0.34 -8.27
N GLY A 104 0.49 0.72 -8.36
CA GLY A 104 0.87 2.08 -8.76
C GLY A 104 0.40 2.41 -10.17
N GLY A 105 0.56 1.47 -11.10
CA GLY A 105 0.06 1.63 -12.47
C GLY A 105 -1.45 1.75 -12.53
N LEU A 106 -2.15 0.96 -11.74
CA LEU A 106 -3.60 0.99 -11.66
C LEU A 106 -4.11 2.34 -11.12
N TYR A 107 -3.47 2.87 -10.08
CA TYR A 107 -3.84 4.15 -9.52
C TYR A 107 -3.59 5.30 -10.50
N LEU A 108 -2.49 5.25 -11.24
CA LEU A 108 -2.19 6.24 -12.26
C LEU A 108 -3.22 6.19 -13.38
N LEU A 109 -3.58 4.99 -13.82
CA LEU A 109 -4.60 4.81 -14.85
C LEU A 109 -5.95 5.33 -14.37
N ALA A 110 -6.34 4.99 -13.14
CA ALA A 110 -7.59 5.47 -12.54
C ALA A 110 -7.62 7.00 -12.48
N ALA A 111 -6.49 7.63 -12.13
CA ALA A 111 -6.39 9.09 -12.10
C ALA A 111 -6.58 9.69 -13.50
N ARG A 112 -5.95 9.10 -14.51
CA ARG A 112 -6.07 9.57 -15.90
C ARG A 112 -7.49 9.42 -16.44
N LEU A 113 -8.17 8.36 -16.05
CA LEU A 113 -9.55 8.10 -16.45
C LEU A 113 -10.55 8.87 -15.58
N ARG A 114 -10.07 9.59 -14.57
CA ARG A 114 -10.91 10.33 -13.62
C ARG A 114 -11.96 9.42 -12.98
N ALA A 115 -11.55 8.22 -12.63
CA ALA A 115 -12.42 7.19 -12.08
C ALA A 115 -12.93 7.57 -10.69
N LYS A 116 -14.17 7.20 -10.41
CA LYS A 116 -14.79 7.32 -9.09
C LYS A 116 -15.20 5.92 -8.66
N VAL A 117 -14.53 5.39 -7.65
CA VAL A 117 -14.70 3.98 -7.27
C VAL A 117 -14.82 3.85 -5.77
N ASP A 118 -15.78 3.07 -5.32
CA ASP A 118 -15.89 2.70 -3.91
C ASP A 118 -14.95 1.52 -3.64
N VAL A 119 -13.68 1.84 -3.40
CA VAL A 119 -12.64 0.84 -3.19
C VAL A 119 -12.88 0.04 -1.92
N ARG A 120 -13.39 0.69 -0.87
CA ARG A 120 -13.66 0.03 0.41
C ARG A 120 -14.67 -1.12 0.25
N ILE A 121 -15.77 -0.89 -0.45
CA ILE A 121 -16.77 -1.92 -0.68
C ILE A 121 -16.19 -3.08 -1.48
N ILE A 122 -15.41 -2.78 -2.51
CA ILE A 122 -14.78 -3.81 -3.34
C ILE A 122 -13.84 -4.68 -2.49
N LEU A 123 -13.02 -4.04 -1.67
CA LEU A 123 -12.09 -4.77 -0.80
C LEU A 123 -12.83 -5.58 0.27
N GLU A 124 -13.87 -5.04 0.85
CA GLU A 124 -14.67 -5.76 1.84
C GLU A 124 -15.27 -7.03 1.24
N ARG A 125 -15.80 -6.93 0.02
CA ARG A 125 -16.31 -8.10 -0.70
C ARG A 125 -15.22 -9.13 -0.96
N TYR A 126 -14.04 -8.67 -1.40
CA TYR A 126 -12.90 -9.55 -1.65
C TYR A 126 -12.45 -10.27 -0.38
N LEU A 127 -12.36 -9.55 0.74
CA LEU A 127 -11.90 -10.11 2.01
C LEU A 127 -12.89 -11.08 2.63
N HIS A 128 -14.18 -10.95 2.32
CA HIS A 128 -15.22 -11.84 2.82
C HIS A 128 -15.50 -13.05 1.91
N HIS A 129 -14.96 -13.04 0.70
CA HIS A 129 -15.06 -14.17 -0.22
C HIS A 129 -13.79 -15.01 -0.14
N GLU A 130 -13.90 -16.13 0.46
CA GLU A 130 -12.81 -17.09 0.58
C GLU A 130 -12.93 -18.20 -0.44
#